data_95745c07fb374399ea9680a8c2d82c15
#
_entry.id   95745c07fb374399ea9680a8c2d82c15
#
_cell.length_a   1.000
_cell.length_b   1.000
_cell.length_c   1.000
_cell.angle_alpha   90.00
_cell.angle_beta   90.00
_cell.angle_gamma   90.00
#
_symmetry.space_group_name_H-M   'P 1'
#
loop_
_entity.id
_entity.type
_entity.pdbx_description
1 polymer ?
#
loop_
_entity_poly.entity_id
_entity_poly.type
_entity_poly.pdbx_seq_one_letter_code
_entity_poly.pdbx_strand_id
1 'polypeptide(L)'
;MRLLVRGVCIGLLAAHAIERVVNPTPSFFWDLIIYNLIVFILAVVLLHESQLLLSIGSASWGISSTTSSWFALNNVAAAPIILDLGYVLFFPFLLVHFLKFFDSSPKSKIQFLDAAIIALGISSFLTAFALEPISDLQSTISLRNVLNNFYPISDVILCTLVITIFSKHKVSIVKILQVSGFIAFTITDVKFFWISANQEYSIGSWIESGWIFALILVSLHDDRISKKGNENQSFNQKMIFLSIFFSFLTLGLLTISPDSLSKLAAMPAVLALIVAFLRMSIALKHSQNLDVEHKLARTDELTGIANRRSLISKLSEIENDTSYCMLLLDLDSFKEINDSYGHDAGDSVLREVARRFEQVLPSNAFLARLGGDEFGVLIQADFQQASEISKRLELSLASPIYVNQIPQYLSASIGVVKNTLEVDLIQAADEAMYKAKSAR
;
A
#
# COMPACT_ATOMS: atom_id res chain seq x y z
N MET A 1 -37.14 9.84 2.47
CA MET A 1 -36.98 10.24 3.86
C MET A 1 -35.60 10.88 4.13
N ARG A 2 -34.46 10.21 3.84
CA ARG A 2 -33.08 10.71 4.13
C ARG A 2 -32.76 12.08 3.51
N LEU A 3 -33.06 12.29 2.22
CA LEU A 3 -32.86 13.58 1.54
C LEU A 3 -33.75 14.70 2.12
N LEU A 4 -34.96 14.35 2.53
CA LEU A 4 -35.88 15.32 3.12
C LEU A 4 -35.36 15.79 4.50
N VAL A 5 -34.85 14.86 5.32
CA VAL A 5 -34.29 15.21 6.64
C VAL A 5 -33.04 16.08 6.49
N ARG A 6 -32.14 15.76 5.55
CA ARG A 6 -31.00 16.64 5.25
C ARG A 6 -31.42 18.00 4.71
N GLY A 7 -32.48 18.03 3.91
CA GLY A 7 -33.10 19.31 3.47
C GLY A 7 -33.62 20.15 4.65
N VAL A 8 -34.22 19.51 5.64
CA VAL A 8 -34.64 20.21 6.88
C VAL A 8 -33.41 20.73 7.65
N CYS A 9 -32.33 19.93 7.76
CA CYS A 9 -31.11 20.40 8.40
C CYS A 9 -30.48 21.60 7.70
N ILE A 10 -30.50 21.62 6.36
CA ILE A 10 -30.05 22.78 5.56
C ILE A 10 -30.93 24.00 5.80
N GLY A 11 -32.26 23.81 5.86
CA GLY A 11 -33.19 24.91 6.16
C GLY A 11 -33.00 25.49 7.55
N LEU A 12 -32.81 24.62 8.58
CA LEU A 12 -32.52 25.06 9.94
C LEU A 12 -31.17 25.76 10.04
N LEU A 13 -30.15 25.27 9.34
CA LEU A 13 -28.85 25.92 9.26
C LEU A 13 -28.93 27.31 8.62
N ALA A 14 -29.68 27.45 7.52
CA ALA A 14 -29.88 28.73 6.87
C ALA A 14 -30.58 29.72 7.81
N ALA A 15 -31.63 29.27 8.51
CA ALA A 15 -32.31 30.09 9.51
C ALA A 15 -31.38 30.51 10.64
N HIS A 16 -30.57 29.58 11.19
CA HIS A 16 -29.56 29.88 12.21
C HIS A 16 -28.55 30.91 11.69
N ALA A 17 -27.98 30.70 10.50
CA ALA A 17 -26.96 31.58 9.94
C ALA A 17 -27.51 33.01 9.70
N ILE A 18 -28.75 33.15 9.18
CA ILE A 18 -29.40 34.43 8.98
C ILE A 18 -29.59 35.14 10.34
N GLU A 19 -30.10 34.42 11.33
CA GLU A 19 -30.30 34.99 12.66
C GLU A 19 -28.98 35.47 13.28
N ARG A 20 -27.88 34.71 13.14
CA ARG A 20 -26.57 35.12 13.67
C ARG A 20 -25.98 36.33 12.97
N VAL A 21 -26.34 36.58 11.71
CA VAL A 21 -25.95 37.79 10.98
C VAL A 21 -26.80 38.99 11.42
N VAL A 22 -28.09 38.77 11.66
CA VAL A 22 -29.03 39.85 12.05
C VAL A 22 -28.90 40.19 13.55
N ASN A 23 -28.80 39.18 14.40
CA ASN A 23 -28.72 39.29 15.86
C ASN A 23 -27.48 38.53 16.39
N PRO A 24 -26.30 39.14 16.45
CA PRO A 24 -25.09 38.47 16.88
C PRO A 24 -24.99 38.19 18.38
N THR A 25 -26.05 38.49 19.14
CA THR A 25 -26.08 38.21 20.60
C THR A 25 -26.36 36.74 20.87
N PRO A 26 -25.64 36.08 21.79
CA PRO A 26 -25.88 34.67 22.12
C PRO A 26 -27.32 34.39 22.51
N SER A 27 -27.89 33.29 21.99
CA SER A 27 -29.31 32.96 22.17
C SER A 27 -29.44 31.48 22.61
N PHE A 28 -30.17 31.26 23.70
CA PHE A 28 -30.42 29.89 24.18
C PHE A 28 -31.19 29.06 23.12
N PHE A 29 -32.13 29.65 22.42
CA PHE A 29 -32.89 28.92 21.39
C PHE A 29 -32.06 28.59 20.15
N TRP A 30 -31.29 29.54 19.63
CA TRP A 30 -30.56 29.35 18.38
C TRP A 30 -29.24 28.60 18.59
N ASP A 31 -28.44 28.99 19.58
CA ASP A 31 -27.05 28.47 19.74
C ASP A 31 -26.99 27.19 20.59
N LEU A 32 -27.94 26.97 21.51
CA LEU A 32 -27.98 25.74 22.27
C LEU A 32 -28.93 24.72 21.67
N ILE A 33 -30.19 25.12 21.32
CA ILE A 33 -31.19 24.14 20.86
C ILE A 33 -31.06 23.87 19.37
N ILE A 34 -31.28 24.87 18.49
CA ILE A 34 -31.36 24.66 17.04
C ILE A 34 -29.99 24.15 16.49
N TYR A 35 -28.90 24.80 16.87
CA TYR A 35 -27.57 24.44 16.45
C TYR A 35 -27.23 22.96 16.74
N ASN A 36 -27.39 22.54 17.98
CA ASN A 36 -27.05 21.18 18.38
C ASN A 36 -28.09 20.14 17.91
N LEU A 37 -29.36 20.53 17.77
CA LEU A 37 -30.40 19.67 17.21
C LEU A 37 -30.03 19.20 15.80
N ILE A 38 -29.50 20.07 14.96
CA ILE A 38 -29.07 19.72 13.61
C ILE A 38 -28.00 18.61 13.68
N VAL A 39 -27.02 18.75 14.56
CA VAL A 39 -25.92 17.77 14.71
C VAL A 39 -26.44 16.40 15.15
N PHE A 40 -27.34 16.36 16.14
CA PHE A 40 -27.93 15.08 16.60
C PHE A 40 -28.86 14.46 15.55
N ILE A 41 -29.60 15.24 14.79
CA ILE A 41 -30.39 14.73 13.65
C ILE A 41 -29.44 14.09 12.62
N LEU A 42 -28.32 14.72 12.29
CA LEU A 42 -27.32 14.14 11.37
C LEU A 42 -26.72 12.85 11.92
N ALA A 43 -26.39 12.78 13.22
CA ALA A 43 -25.91 11.58 13.86
C ALA A 43 -26.92 10.41 13.75
N VAL A 44 -28.20 10.69 13.97
CA VAL A 44 -29.28 9.69 13.82
C VAL A 44 -29.43 9.25 12.35
N VAL A 45 -29.36 10.17 11.40
CA VAL A 45 -29.40 9.83 9.96
C VAL A 45 -28.23 8.91 9.59
N LEU A 46 -27.03 9.22 10.05
CA LEU A 46 -25.84 8.41 9.82
C LEU A 46 -25.97 7.01 10.43
N LEU A 47 -26.55 6.90 11.61
CA LEU A 47 -26.84 5.61 12.24
C LEU A 47 -27.80 4.76 11.39
N HIS A 48 -28.86 5.36 10.88
CA HIS A 48 -29.81 4.71 9.96
C HIS A 48 -29.18 4.31 8.60
N GLU A 49 -28.12 4.99 8.19
CA GLU A 49 -27.34 4.66 7.01
C GLU A 49 -26.23 3.64 7.28
N SER A 50 -26.22 3.02 8.45
CA SER A 50 -25.20 2.06 8.90
C SER A 50 -23.79 2.65 8.94
N GLN A 51 -23.67 3.97 9.09
CA GLN A 51 -22.42 4.71 9.22
C GLN A 51 -22.06 4.94 10.70
N LEU A 52 -21.97 3.83 11.47
CA LEU A 52 -21.85 3.86 12.94
C LEU A 52 -20.72 4.78 13.44
N LEU A 53 -19.54 4.72 12.84
CA LEU A 53 -18.39 5.52 13.29
C LEU A 53 -18.59 7.02 13.04
N LEU A 54 -19.13 7.40 11.89
CA LEU A 54 -19.47 8.79 11.61
C LEU A 54 -20.58 9.28 12.54
N SER A 55 -21.56 8.42 12.84
CA SER A 55 -22.65 8.72 13.78
C SER A 55 -22.09 8.99 15.18
N ILE A 56 -21.26 8.09 15.72
CA ILE A 56 -20.65 8.25 17.04
C ILE A 56 -19.77 9.50 17.07
N GLY A 57 -18.93 9.73 16.04
CA GLY A 57 -18.11 10.92 15.94
C GLY A 57 -18.94 12.21 15.96
N SER A 58 -19.97 12.27 15.12
CA SER A 58 -20.87 13.46 15.08
C SER A 58 -21.62 13.66 16.42
N ALA A 59 -22.04 12.58 17.07
CA ALA A 59 -22.69 12.67 18.37
C ALA A 59 -21.71 13.15 19.46
N SER A 60 -20.47 12.66 19.48
CA SER A 60 -19.44 13.12 20.43
C SER A 60 -19.13 14.62 20.25
N TRP A 61 -19.04 15.07 18.99
CA TRP A 61 -18.89 16.49 18.67
C TRP A 61 -20.09 17.31 19.16
N GLY A 62 -21.32 16.82 18.91
CA GLY A 62 -22.56 17.46 19.36
C GLY A 62 -22.67 17.57 20.90
N ILE A 63 -22.21 16.57 21.65
CA ILE A 63 -22.16 16.59 23.12
C ILE A 63 -21.24 17.71 23.60
N SER A 64 -20.01 17.82 23.07
CA SER A 64 -19.10 18.91 23.43
C SER A 64 -19.63 20.27 23.03
N SER A 65 -20.22 20.39 21.85
CA SER A 65 -20.86 21.62 21.38
C SER A 65 -22.01 22.07 22.30
N THR A 66 -22.91 21.15 22.66
CA THR A 66 -24.01 21.42 23.59
C THR A 66 -23.48 21.86 24.95
N THR A 67 -22.47 21.16 25.46
CA THR A 67 -21.83 21.46 26.75
C THR A 67 -21.19 22.85 26.71
N SER A 68 -20.40 23.15 25.69
CA SER A 68 -19.74 24.44 25.50
C SER A 68 -20.75 25.58 25.41
N SER A 69 -21.81 25.44 24.61
CA SER A 69 -22.87 26.44 24.49
C SER A 69 -23.60 26.68 25.82
N TRP A 70 -23.88 25.59 26.58
CA TRP A 70 -24.56 25.72 27.88
C TRP A 70 -23.72 26.46 28.90
N PHE A 71 -22.42 26.10 29.05
CA PHE A 71 -21.52 26.77 29.98
C PHE A 71 -21.33 28.26 29.65
N ALA A 72 -21.19 28.57 28.38
CA ALA A 72 -20.99 29.93 27.94
C ALA A 72 -22.25 30.79 28.11
N LEU A 73 -23.45 30.27 27.76
CA LEU A 73 -24.72 31.02 27.94
C LEU A 73 -25.04 31.28 29.42
N ASN A 74 -24.59 30.42 30.33
CA ASN A 74 -24.79 30.61 31.76
C ASN A 74 -23.61 31.30 32.47
N ASN A 75 -22.60 31.77 31.73
CA ASN A 75 -21.38 32.39 32.27
C ASN A 75 -20.69 31.55 33.36
N VAL A 76 -20.70 30.22 33.18
CA VAL A 76 -20.08 29.27 34.12
C VAL A 76 -18.73 28.82 33.55
N ALA A 77 -17.66 28.99 34.34
CA ALA A 77 -16.36 28.48 33.96
C ALA A 77 -16.33 26.96 34.10
N ALA A 78 -15.95 26.27 33.02
CA ALA A 78 -15.74 24.83 33.04
C ALA A 78 -14.28 24.47 32.74
N ALA A 79 -13.84 23.29 33.22
CA ALA A 79 -12.54 22.76 32.86
C ALA A 79 -12.46 22.48 31.34
N PRO A 80 -11.42 22.98 30.65
CA PRO A 80 -11.30 22.82 29.19
C PRO A 80 -11.48 21.37 28.71
N ILE A 81 -10.95 20.39 29.45
CA ILE A 81 -11.05 18.99 29.09
C ILE A 81 -12.50 18.47 28.99
N ILE A 82 -13.41 19.01 29.79
CA ILE A 82 -14.84 18.62 29.76
C ILE A 82 -15.50 19.17 28.50
N LEU A 83 -15.10 20.37 28.09
CA LEU A 83 -15.64 21.02 26.89
C LEU A 83 -15.10 20.37 25.62
N ASP A 84 -13.83 19.97 25.63
CA ASP A 84 -13.09 19.56 24.41
C ASP A 84 -13.13 18.05 24.15
N LEU A 85 -13.48 17.22 25.16
CA LEU A 85 -13.37 15.75 25.03
C LEU A 85 -14.10 15.19 23.82
N GLY A 86 -15.32 15.62 23.54
CA GLY A 86 -16.10 15.12 22.42
C GLY A 86 -15.58 15.63 21.07
N TYR A 87 -15.01 16.84 21.04
CA TYR A 87 -14.34 17.36 19.84
C TYR A 87 -13.09 16.54 19.52
N VAL A 88 -12.26 16.23 20.52
CA VAL A 88 -11.07 15.37 20.35
C VAL A 88 -11.46 13.97 19.87
N LEU A 89 -12.52 13.38 20.42
CA LEU A 89 -12.99 12.04 20.04
C LEU A 89 -13.58 11.99 18.62
N PHE A 90 -14.04 13.10 18.08
CA PHE A 90 -14.53 13.18 16.71
C PHE A 90 -13.48 12.68 15.68
N PHE A 91 -12.22 13.10 15.82
CA PHE A 91 -11.15 12.79 14.88
C PHE A 91 -10.81 11.29 14.76
N PRO A 92 -10.58 10.54 15.85
CA PRO A 92 -10.31 9.09 15.74
C PRO A 92 -11.50 8.32 15.16
N PHE A 93 -12.74 8.68 15.43
CA PHE A 93 -13.90 8.02 14.80
C PHE A 93 -13.94 8.27 13.29
N LEU A 94 -13.66 9.50 12.84
CA LEU A 94 -13.55 9.81 11.41
C LEU A 94 -12.37 9.06 10.77
N LEU A 95 -11.21 9.09 11.40
CA LEU A 95 -10.04 8.37 10.92
C LEU A 95 -10.33 6.89 10.70
N VAL A 96 -10.86 6.21 11.73
CA VAL A 96 -11.21 4.78 11.63
C VAL A 96 -12.30 4.53 10.59
N HIS A 97 -13.23 5.47 10.40
CA HIS A 97 -14.23 5.36 9.32
C HIS A 97 -13.58 5.31 7.94
N PHE A 98 -12.62 6.21 7.67
CA PHE A 98 -11.93 6.23 6.38
C PHE A 98 -10.91 5.11 6.21
N LEU A 99 -10.37 4.55 7.31
CA LEU A 99 -9.51 3.37 7.25
C LEU A 99 -10.22 2.12 6.73
N LYS A 100 -11.56 2.06 6.80
CA LYS A 100 -12.35 0.95 6.22
C LYS A 100 -12.26 0.85 4.69
N PHE A 101 -11.77 1.88 4.01
CA PHE A 101 -11.48 1.82 2.57
C PHE A 101 -10.24 0.98 2.23
N PHE A 102 -9.44 0.61 3.25
CA PHE A 102 -8.30 -0.28 3.11
C PHE A 102 -8.66 -1.66 3.65
N ASP A 103 -8.40 -2.71 2.88
CA ASP A 103 -8.57 -4.09 3.31
C ASP A 103 -7.31 -4.63 4.04
N SER A 104 -7.35 -5.89 4.48
CA SER A 104 -6.24 -6.51 5.20
C SER A 104 -5.15 -7.09 4.29
N SER A 105 -5.27 -6.95 2.97
CA SER A 105 -4.29 -7.49 2.03
C SER A 105 -2.92 -6.79 2.18
N PRO A 106 -1.80 -7.48 1.89
CA PRO A 106 -0.48 -6.88 1.95
C PRO A 106 -0.36 -5.64 1.07
N LYS A 107 -1.01 -5.66 -0.10
CA LYS A 107 -1.05 -4.55 -1.06
C LYS A 107 -1.80 -3.34 -0.50
N SER A 108 -2.91 -3.57 0.18
CA SER A 108 -3.71 -2.52 0.81
C SER A 108 -2.97 -1.88 2.00
N LYS A 109 -2.20 -2.66 2.75
CA LYS A 109 -1.33 -2.11 3.82
C LYS A 109 -0.29 -1.13 3.29
N ILE A 110 0.34 -1.46 2.16
CA ILE A 110 1.30 -0.54 1.49
C ILE A 110 0.56 0.72 1.01
N GLN A 111 -0.62 0.57 0.43
CA GLN A 111 -1.43 1.70 -0.01
C GLN A 111 -1.87 2.60 1.15
N PHE A 112 -2.18 2.03 2.30
CA PHE A 112 -2.46 2.80 3.51
C PHE A 112 -1.25 3.63 3.95
N LEU A 113 -0.05 3.02 3.98
CA LEU A 113 1.18 3.74 4.33
C LEU A 113 1.48 4.86 3.33
N ASP A 114 1.27 4.62 2.03
CA ASP A 114 1.43 5.64 1.00
C ASP A 114 0.47 6.83 1.23
N ALA A 115 -0.81 6.55 1.54
CA ALA A 115 -1.79 7.57 1.86
C ALA A 115 -1.41 8.36 3.13
N ALA A 116 -0.92 7.68 4.17
CA ALA A 116 -0.46 8.30 5.40
C ALA A 116 0.76 9.22 5.17
N ILE A 117 1.74 8.79 4.36
CA ILE A 117 2.90 9.61 4.00
C ILE A 117 2.44 10.88 3.27
N ILE A 118 1.54 10.74 2.30
CA ILE A 118 1.02 11.87 1.53
C ILE A 118 0.27 12.84 2.44
N ALA A 119 -0.63 12.33 3.29
CA ALA A 119 -1.41 13.16 4.19
C ALA A 119 -0.53 13.90 5.21
N LEU A 120 0.38 13.19 5.88
CA LEU A 120 1.27 13.77 6.89
C LEU A 120 2.28 14.74 6.28
N GLY A 121 2.89 14.40 5.13
CA GLY A 121 3.88 15.25 4.50
C GLY A 121 3.30 16.57 3.97
N ILE A 122 2.14 16.52 3.32
CA ILE A 122 1.45 17.73 2.86
C ILE A 122 0.96 18.55 4.07
N SER A 123 0.37 17.88 5.08
CA SER A 123 -0.14 18.59 6.26
C SER A 123 0.98 19.27 7.05
N SER A 124 2.18 18.68 7.12
CA SER A 124 3.32 19.32 7.79
C SER A 124 3.65 20.68 7.18
N PHE A 125 3.69 20.72 5.84
CA PHE A 125 3.97 21.96 5.13
C PHE A 125 2.85 22.99 5.29
N LEU A 126 1.59 22.58 5.14
CA LEU A 126 0.45 23.47 5.33
C LEU A 126 0.35 24.00 6.75
N THR A 127 0.59 23.16 7.77
CA THR A 127 0.57 23.55 9.18
C THR A 127 1.66 24.58 9.50
N ALA A 128 2.84 24.45 8.89
CA ALA A 128 3.95 25.39 9.11
C ALA A 128 3.54 26.83 8.78
N PHE A 129 2.77 27.03 7.72
CA PHE A 129 2.36 28.36 7.26
C PHE A 129 0.99 28.81 7.77
N ALA A 130 0.03 27.89 7.90
CA ALA A 130 -1.34 28.22 8.28
C ALA A 130 -1.48 28.59 9.76
N LEU A 131 -0.62 28.07 10.63
CA LEU A 131 -0.68 28.28 12.08
C LEU A 131 0.39 29.25 12.62
N GLU A 132 1.21 29.85 11.77
CA GLU A 132 2.21 30.84 12.15
C GLU A 132 1.63 31.98 13.01
N PRO A 133 0.53 32.63 12.63
CA PRO A 133 -0.01 33.77 13.39
C PRO A 133 -0.50 33.41 14.80
N ILE A 134 -0.70 32.10 15.07
CA ILE A 134 -1.31 31.59 16.31
C ILE A 134 -0.24 31.17 17.31
N SER A 135 0.94 30.77 16.83
CA SER A 135 2.00 30.20 17.67
C SER A 135 2.72 31.22 18.54
N ASP A 136 2.79 32.48 18.14
CA ASP A 136 3.52 33.54 18.84
C ASP A 136 2.76 34.08 20.07
N LEU A 137 1.46 33.86 20.17
CA LEU A 137 0.63 34.38 21.26
C LEU A 137 0.69 33.55 22.55
N GLN A 138 1.41 32.40 22.56
CA GLN A 138 1.29 31.43 23.65
C GLN A 138 2.63 30.86 24.12
N SER A 139 3.33 31.59 24.98
CA SER A 139 4.62 31.18 25.55
C SER A 139 4.55 30.11 26.66
N THR A 140 3.35 29.69 27.09
CA THR A 140 3.18 28.70 28.17
C THR A 140 2.53 27.39 27.63
N ILE A 141 3.14 26.24 27.96
CA ILE A 141 2.55 24.93 27.70
C ILE A 141 1.35 24.75 28.64
N SER A 142 0.16 25.11 28.16
CA SER A 142 -1.09 24.77 28.84
C SER A 142 -1.84 23.68 28.03
N LEU A 143 -2.65 22.87 28.74
CA LEU A 143 -3.50 21.87 28.06
C LEU A 143 -4.39 22.51 27.00
N ARG A 144 -4.90 23.70 27.26
CA ARG A 144 -5.74 24.46 26.32
C ARG A 144 -4.98 24.81 25.06
N ASN A 145 -3.71 25.18 25.13
CA ASN A 145 -2.88 25.51 23.98
C ASN A 145 -2.60 24.26 23.14
N VAL A 146 -2.36 23.13 23.80
CA VAL A 146 -2.18 21.84 23.09
C VAL A 146 -3.45 21.45 22.35
N LEU A 147 -4.62 21.55 22.97
CA LEU A 147 -5.90 21.24 22.35
C LEU A 147 -6.23 22.19 21.19
N ASN A 148 -6.03 23.48 21.38
CA ASN A 148 -6.26 24.49 20.35
C ASN A 148 -5.44 24.21 19.06
N ASN A 149 -4.20 23.76 19.21
CA ASN A 149 -3.36 23.43 18.06
C ASN A 149 -3.66 22.04 17.47
N PHE A 150 -4.23 21.13 18.28
CA PHE A 150 -4.57 19.78 17.85
C PHE A 150 -5.65 19.78 16.75
N TYR A 151 -6.67 20.62 16.85
CA TYR A 151 -7.80 20.65 15.92
C TYR A 151 -7.37 20.97 14.48
N PRO A 152 -6.76 22.12 14.17
CA PRO A 152 -6.42 22.46 12.78
C PRO A 152 -5.40 21.50 12.19
N ILE A 153 -4.48 20.93 12.99
CA ILE A 153 -3.55 19.91 12.51
C ILE A 153 -4.31 18.63 12.11
N SER A 154 -5.22 18.17 12.97
CA SER A 154 -6.04 16.98 12.73
C SER A 154 -6.93 17.16 11.52
N ASP A 155 -7.52 18.34 11.32
CA ASP A 155 -8.35 18.66 10.16
C ASP A 155 -7.55 18.61 8.86
N VAL A 156 -6.37 19.22 8.82
CA VAL A 156 -5.51 19.19 7.63
C VAL A 156 -5.08 17.75 7.32
N ILE A 157 -4.74 16.95 8.33
CA ILE A 157 -4.40 15.53 8.15
C ILE A 157 -5.60 14.76 7.60
N LEU A 158 -6.79 14.91 8.17
CA LEU A 158 -8.00 14.23 7.70
C LEU A 158 -8.40 14.69 6.29
N CYS A 159 -8.38 15.99 6.03
CA CYS A 159 -8.69 16.55 4.73
C CYS A 159 -7.76 15.97 3.64
N THR A 160 -6.45 16.00 3.86
CA THR A 160 -5.46 15.46 2.91
C THR A 160 -5.58 13.95 2.78
N LEU A 161 -5.87 13.22 3.85
CA LEU A 161 -6.11 11.77 3.82
C LEU A 161 -7.34 11.43 2.98
N VAL A 162 -8.47 12.12 3.19
CA VAL A 162 -9.71 11.90 2.44
C VAL A 162 -9.54 12.20 0.96
N ILE A 163 -8.89 13.32 0.62
CA ILE A 163 -8.55 13.66 -0.76
C ILE A 163 -7.71 12.54 -1.39
N THR A 164 -6.70 12.05 -0.67
CA THR A 164 -5.79 11.00 -1.13
C THR A 164 -6.53 9.68 -1.36
N ILE A 165 -7.40 9.28 -0.44
CA ILE A 165 -8.23 8.07 -0.59
C ILE A 165 -9.16 8.20 -1.79
N PHE A 166 -9.87 9.32 -1.90
CA PHE A 166 -10.86 9.52 -2.95
C PHE A 166 -10.25 9.71 -4.35
N SER A 167 -9.01 10.17 -4.43
CA SER A 167 -8.28 10.26 -5.71
C SER A 167 -8.16 8.92 -6.45
N LYS A 168 -8.23 7.80 -5.74
CA LYS A 168 -8.19 6.43 -6.30
C LYS A 168 -9.53 5.89 -6.77
N HIS A 169 -10.61 6.55 -6.45
CA HIS A 169 -11.94 6.08 -6.77
C HIS A 169 -12.53 6.94 -7.90
N LYS A 170 -13.47 6.37 -8.64
CA LYS A 170 -14.22 7.16 -9.64
C LYS A 170 -14.82 8.39 -8.98
N VAL A 171 -14.67 9.52 -9.64
CA VAL A 171 -15.22 10.80 -9.18
C VAL A 171 -16.75 10.71 -9.14
N SER A 172 -17.34 11.07 -7.98
CA SER A 172 -18.79 11.25 -7.83
C SER A 172 -19.07 12.61 -7.17
N ILE A 173 -20.24 13.17 -7.42
CA ILE A 173 -20.64 14.43 -6.82
C ILE A 173 -20.63 14.35 -5.28
N VAL A 174 -21.00 13.20 -4.71
CA VAL A 174 -21.01 12.99 -3.27
C VAL A 174 -19.59 13.07 -2.70
N LYS A 175 -18.59 12.47 -3.34
CA LYS A 175 -17.18 12.56 -2.92
C LYS A 175 -16.65 13.99 -2.99
N ILE A 176 -17.00 14.71 -4.06
CA ILE A 176 -16.64 16.13 -4.18
C ILE A 176 -17.24 16.92 -3.02
N LEU A 177 -18.51 16.71 -2.71
CA LEU A 177 -19.18 17.39 -1.60
C LEU A 177 -18.59 17.00 -0.25
N GLN A 178 -18.23 15.73 -0.03
CA GLN A 178 -17.55 15.29 1.20
C GLN A 178 -16.19 15.96 1.36
N VAL A 179 -15.35 15.99 0.30
CA VAL A 179 -14.07 16.71 0.31
C VAL A 179 -14.27 18.19 0.59
N SER A 180 -15.27 18.82 -0.05
CA SER A 180 -15.64 20.23 0.20
C SER A 180 -16.04 20.45 1.66
N GLY A 181 -16.71 19.46 2.28
CA GLY A 181 -17.02 19.47 3.71
C GLY A 181 -15.79 19.49 4.60
N PHE A 182 -14.80 18.63 4.32
CA PHE A 182 -13.54 18.65 5.08
C PHE A 182 -12.76 19.95 4.89
N ILE A 183 -12.70 20.48 3.67
CA ILE A 183 -12.10 21.79 3.39
C ILE A 183 -12.81 22.90 4.17
N ALA A 184 -14.15 22.90 4.15
CA ALA A 184 -14.93 23.88 4.90
C ALA A 184 -14.71 23.76 6.40
N PHE A 185 -14.61 22.54 6.94
CA PHE A 185 -14.31 22.29 8.36
C PHE A 185 -12.95 22.89 8.75
N THR A 186 -11.91 22.54 7.99
CA THR A 186 -10.54 23.06 8.19
C THR A 186 -10.50 24.59 8.12
N ILE A 187 -11.17 25.21 7.13
CA ILE A 187 -11.21 26.68 6.99
C ILE A 187 -11.92 27.30 8.19
N THR A 188 -13.01 26.70 8.65
CA THR A 188 -13.78 27.19 9.79
C THR A 188 -12.94 27.14 11.06
N ASP A 189 -12.20 26.04 11.31
CA ASP A 189 -11.32 25.91 12.47
C ASP A 189 -10.16 26.90 12.44
N VAL A 190 -9.45 27.01 11.32
CA VAL A 190 -8.37 28.00 11.17
C VAL A 190 -8.88 29.41 11.43
N LYS A 191 -10.06 29.77 10.88
CA LYS A 191 -10.65 31.09 11.09
C LYS A 191 -11.11 31.30 12.54
N PHE A 192 -11.69 30.27 13.16
CA PHE A 192 -12.06 30.31 14.57
C PHE A 192 -10.84 30.57 15.46
N PHE A 193 -9.73 29.87 15.24
CA PHE A 193 -8.51 30.10 16.00
C PHE A 193 -7.93 31.47 15.78
N TRP A 194 -7.92 31.97 14.55
CA TRP A 194 -7.45 33.32 14.27
C TRP A 194 -8.28 34.40 15.01
N ILE A 195 -9.62 34.27 14.99
CA ILE A 195 -10.52 35.19 15.69
C ILE A 195 -10.36 35.06 17.22
N SER A 196 -10.25 33.81 17.73
CA SER A 196 -10.08 33.54 19.16
C SER A 196 -8.73 34.07 19.70
N ALA A 197 -7.67 33.99 18.89
CA ALA A 197 -6.35 34.55 19.25
C ALA A 197 -6.40 36.09 19.39
N ASN A 198 -7.21 36.75 18.57
CA ASN A 198 -7.40 38.21 18.65
C ASN A 198 -8.47 38.63 19.70
N GLN A 199 -9.01 37.68 20.48
CA GLN A 199 -10.04 37.90 21.50
C GLN A 199 -11.36 38.51 20.95
N GLU A 200 -11.63 38.31 19.67
CA GLU A 200 -12.83 38.81 18.97
C GLU A 200 -13.97 37.76 18.90
N TYR A 201 -13.70 36.51 19.36
CA TYR A 201 -14.70 35.45 19.30
C TYR A 201 -15.74 35.58 20.44
N SER A 202 -17.01 35.52 20.04
CA SER A 202 -18.15 35.34 20.92
C SER A 202 -19.04 34.19 20.45
N ILE A 203 -19.62 33.44 21.37
CA ILE A 203 -20.65 32.45 21.06
C ILE A 203 -21.80 33.13 20.33
N GLY A 204 -22.41 32.40 19.36
CA GLY A 204 -23.43 32.95 18.47
C GLY A 204 -22.86 33.65 17.25
N SER A 205 -21.57 33.54 17.01
CA SER A 205 -20.92 34.03 15.78
C SER A 205 -21.43 33.24 14.56
N TRP A 206 -21.65 33.91 13.43
CA TRP A 206 -22.02 33.27 12.16
C TRP A 206 -21.00 32.17 11.71
N ILE A 207 -19.78 32.24 12.19
CA ILE A 207 -18.72 31.27 11.85
C ILE A 207 -19.06 29.86 12.34
N GLU A 208 -19.83 29.74 13.44
CA GLU A 208 -20.28 28.46 13.97
C GLU A 208 -21.13 27.68 12.95
N SER A 209 -21.89 28.39 12.11
CA SER A 209 -22.64 27.76 11.00
C SER A 209 -21.75 27.03 10.01
N GLY A 210 -20.47 27.39 9.92
CA GLY A 210 -19.49 26.72 9.06
C GLY A 210 -19.22 25.28 9.46
N TRP A 211 -19.15 24.97 10.76
CA TRP A 211 -18.99 23.60 11.23
C TRP A 211 -20.19 22.70 10.89
N ILE A 212 -21.41 23.19 11.13
CA ILE A 212 -22.62 22.44 10.77
C ILE A 212 -22.71 22.23 9.25
N PHE A 213 -22.43 23.26 8.47
CA PHE A 213 -22.39 23.14 7.02
C PHE A 213 -21.40 22.06 6.57
N ALA A 214 -20.21 22.07 7.14
CA ALA A 214 -19.19 21.05 6.88
C ALA A 214 -19.66 19.65 7.28
N LEU A 215 -20.27 19.50 8.48
CA LEU A 215 -20.80 18.20 8.95
C LEU A 215 -21.93 17.70 8.05
N ILE A 216 -22.81 18.55 7.54
CA ILE A 216 -23.85 18.16 6.57
C ILE A 216 -23.18 17.57 5.31
N LEU A 217 -22.17 18.23 4.76
CA LEU A 217 -21.46 17.74 3.57
C LEU A 217 -20.70 16.44 3.82
N VAL A 218 -19.98 16.33 4.95
CA VAL A 218 -19.26 15.12 5.33
C VAL A 218 -20.22 13.94 5.57
N SER A 219 -21.43 14.22 6.07
CA SER A 219 -22.47 13.20 6.32
C SER A 219 -23.10 12.61 5.07
N LEU A 220 -22.84 13.17 3.89
CA LEU A 220 -23.37 12.60 2.64
C LEU A 220 -22.83 11.20 2.42
N HIS A 221 -23.68 10.28 1.99
CA HIS A 221 -23.30 8.90 1.74
C HIS A 221 -23.77 8.47 0.35
N ASP A 222 -22.92 7.73 -0.34
CA ASP A 222 -23.22 7.12 -1.64
C ASP A 222 -23.16 5.61 -1.50
N ASP A 223 -24.31 4.95 -1.49
CA ASP A 223 -24.46 3.49 -1.41
C ASP A 223 -23.75 2.77 -2.59
N ARG A 224 -23.44 3.52 -3.67
CA ARG A 224 -22.74 3.02 -4.86
C ARG A 224 -21.24 2.99 -4.72
N ILE A 225 -20.69 3.50 -3.61
CA ILE A 225 -19.28 3.39 -3.32
C ILE A 225 -18.99 1.92 -2.97
N SER A 226 -18.81 1.11 -4.00
CA SER A 226 -18.32 -0.26 -3.87
C SER A 226 -17.05 -0.23 -3.03
N LYS A 227 -16.98 -1.11 -2.01
CA LYS A 227 -15.79 -1.34 -1.17
C LYS A 227 -14.54 -1.75 -1.99
N LYS A 228 -14.70 -2.11 -3.25
CA LYS A 228 -13.63 -2.38 -4.21
C LYS A 228 -13.24 -1.08 -4.94
N GLY A 229 -12.33 -0.34 -4.35
CA GLY A 229 -11.46 0.53 -5.14
C GLY A 229 -10.73 -0.33 -6.21
N ASN A 230 -10.27 0.30 -7.27
CA ASN A 230 -9.52 -0.39 -8.32
C ASN A 230 -8.22 -0.93 -7.69
N GLU A 231 -8.23 -2.21 -7.26
CA GLU A 231 -7.13 -2.87 -6.52
C GLU A 231 -5.77 -2.77 -7.22
N ASN A 232 -5.77 -2.40 -8.51
CA ASN A 232 -4.57 -2.30 -9.33
C ASN A 232 -3.93 -0.91 -9.39
N GLN A 233 -4.55 0.15 -8.84
CA GLN A 233 -3.95 1.48 -8.85
C GLN A 233 -3.09 1.71 -7.61
N SER A 234 -1.77 1.62 -7.75
CA SER A 234 -0.81 2.15 -6.77
C SER A 234 -0.90 3.69 -6.70
N PHE A 235 -0.52 4.30 -5.59
CA PHE A 235 -0.36 5.75 -5.55
C PHE A 235 0.75 6.20 -6.48
N ASN A 236 0.59 7.40 -7.04
CA ASN A 236 1.62 7.99 -7.88
C ASN A 236 2.90 8.18 -7.04
N GLN A 237 3.97 7.50 -7.42
CA GLN A 237 5.26 7.59 -6.72
C GLN A 237 5.74 9.03 -6.58
N LYS A 238 5.46 9.90 -7.57
CA LYS A 238 5.81 11.32 -7.52
C LYS A 238 5.14 12.03 -6.33
N MET A 239 3.90 11.69 -6.00
CA MET A 239 3.18 12.27 -4.84
C MET A 239 3.81 11.85 -3.51
N ILE A 240 4.25 10.60 -3.40
CA ILE A 240 4.96 10.09 -2.21
C ILE A 240 6.29 10.82 -2.04
N PHE A 241 7.09 10.91 -3.10
CA PHE A 241 8.36 11.66 -3.08
C PHE A 241 8.16 13.13 -2.71
N LEU A 242 7.17 13.78 -3.32
CA LEU A 242 6.85 15.18 -3.02
C LEU A 242 6.47 15.38 -1.55
N SER A 243 5.71 14.46 -0.99
CA SER A 243 5.28 14.52 0.42
C SER A 243 6.46 14.34 1.39
N ILE A 244 7.36 13.41 1.08
CA ILE A 244 8.61 13.24 1.84
C ILE A 244 9.47 14.49 1.72
N PHE A 245 9.58 15.06 0.53
CA PHE A 245 10.30 16.32 0.30
C PHE A 245 9.70 17.46 1.14
N PHE A 246 8.38 17.61 1.17
CA PHE A 246 7.73 18.61 2.02
C PHE A 246 8.01 18.40 3.52
N SER A 247 8.10 17.15 3.98
CA SER A 247 8.47 16.87 5.37
C SER A 247 9.89 17.35 5.69
N PHE A 248 10.86 17.06 4.82
CA PHE A 248 12.23 17.56 4.97
C PHE A 248 12.32 19.07 4.85
N LEU A 249 11.61 19.65 3.89
CA LEU A 249 11.55 21.09 3.69
C LEU A 249 11.00 21.78 4.94
N THR A 250 9.90 21.28 5.51
CA THR A 250 9.31 21.81 6.76
C THR A 250 10.30 21.77 7.89
N LEU A 251 10.97 20.63 8.13
CA LEU A 251 11.98 20.53 9.19
C LEU A 251 13.17 21.44 8.96
N GLY A 252 13.63 21.57 7.71
CA GLY A 252 14.71 22.49 7.32
C GLY A 252 14.34 23.96 7.57
N LEU A 253 13.14 24.38 7.16
CA LEU A 253 12.63 25.72 7.38
C LEU A 253 12.48 26.04 8.87
N LEU A 254 11.95 25.09 9.67
CA LEU A 254 11.86 25.24 11.13
C LEU A 254 13.23 25.37 11.80
N THR A 255 14.28 24.80 11.22
CA THR A 255 15.64 24.92 11.72
C THR A 255 16.26 26.28 11.40
N ILE A 256 15.98 26.80 10.19
CA ILE A 256 16.54 28.07 9.69
C ILE A 256 15.80 29.26 10.31
N SER A 257 14.48 29.17 10.46
CA SER A 257 13.62 30.26 10.93
C SER A 257 12.64 29.74 12.00
N PRO A 258 13.14 29.42 13.22
CA PRO A 258 12.33 28.77 14.25
C PRO A 258 11.23 29.67 14.83
N ASP A 259 11.34 30.96 14.63
CA ASP A 259 10.40 31.93 15.20
C ASP A 259 9.35 32.44 14.21
N SER A 260 9.51 32.10 12.91
CA SER A 260 8.58 32.51 11.84
C SER A 260 7.60 31.43 11.40
N LEU A 261 7.74 30.19 11.91
CA LEU A 261 6.92 29.06 11.51
C LEU A 261 6.43 28.28 12.72
N SER A 262 5.24 27.68 12.59
CA SER A 262 4.69 26.86 13.69
C SER A 262 5.54 25.60 13.95
N LYS A 263 6.15 25.52 15.14
CA LYS A 263 6.93 24.34 15.61
C LYS A 263 6.11 23.05 15.64
N LEU A 264 4.78 23.18 15.70
CA LEU A 264 3.86 22.04 15.68
C LEU A 264 3.88 21.27 14.36
N ALA A 265 4.27 21.92 13.26
CA ALA A 265 4.46 21.28 11.96
C ALA A 265 5.56 20.19 11.97
N ALA A 266 6.45 20.20 12.97
CA ALA A 266 7.46 19.15 13.13
C ALA A 266 6.84 17.77 13.40
N MET A 267 5.73 17.69 14.15
CA MET A 267 5.09 16.41 14.47
C MET A 267 4.64 15.64 13.21
N PRO A 268 3.78 16.18 12.34
CA PRO A 268 3.39 15.47 11.13
C PRO A 268 4.57 15.22 10.19
N ALA A 269 5.57 16.12 10.13
CA ALA A 269 6.78 15.91 9.33
C ALA A 269 7.58 14.68 9.79
N VAL A 270 7.87 14.59 11.09
CA VAL A 270 8.61 13.45 11.67
C VAL A 270 7.80 12.15 11.52
N LEU A 271 6.50 12.19 11.77
CA LEU A 271 5.63 11.02 11.58
C LEU A 271 5.62 10.56 10.12
N ALA A 272 5.57 11.48 9.15
CA ALA A 272 5.66 11.13 7.72
C ALA A 272 6.95 10.38 7.39
N LEU A 273 8.10 10.81 7.93
CA LEU A 273 9.39 10.16 7.74
C LEU A 273 9.45 8.78 8.39
N ILE A 274 8.90 8.63 9.61
CA ILE A 274 8.79 7.34 10.29
C ILE A 274 7.94 6.36 9.45
N VAL A 275 6.79 6.80 8.96
CA VAL A 275 5.91 5.98 8.13
C VAL A 275 6.59 5.64 6.80
N ALA A 276 7.34 6.56 6.19
CA ALA A 276 8.11 6.32 4.99
C ALA A 276 9.20 5.26 5.20
N PHE A 277 9.89 5.29 6.33
CA PHE A 277 10.87 4.28 6.71
C PHE A 277 10.22 2.89 6.90
N LEU A 278 9.09 2.82 7.61
CA LEU A 278 8.33 1.56 7.76
C LEU A 278 7.87 1.01 6.41
N ARG A 279 7.35 1.86 5.54
CA ARG A 279 6.93 1.50 4.19
C ARG A 279 8.09 0.95 3.36
N MET A 280 9.26 1.60 3.44
CA MET A 280 10.48 1.14 2.76
C MET A 280 10.93 -0.23 3.26
N SER A 281 10.92 -0.44 4.58
CA SER A 281 11.28 -1.72 5.21
C SER A 281 10.37 -2.87 4.76
N ILE A 282 9.05 -2.61 4.66
CA ILE A 282 8.08 -3.62 4.17
C ILE A 282 8.31 -3.90 2.68
N ALA A 283 8.58 -2.87 1.87
CA ALA A 283 8.82 -3.03 0.44
C ALA A 283 10.09 -3.84 0.16
N LEU A 284 11.18 -3.59 0.90
CA LEU A 284 12.43 -4.34 0.80
C LEU A 284 12.24 -5.82 1.16
N LYS A 285 11.54 -6.09 2.27
CA LYS A 285 11.23 -7.46 2.67
C LYS A 285 10.39 -8.20 1.63
N HIS A 286 9.42 -7.52 1.01
CA HIS A 286 8.59 -8.12 -0.04
C HIS A 286 9.40 -8.41 -1.31
N SER A 287 10.30 -7.51 -1.71
CA SER A 287 11.22 -7.71 -2.85
C SER A 287 12.15 -8.90 -2.63
N GLN A 288 12.74 -9.03 -1.43
CA GLN A 288 13.61 -10.17 -1.10
C GLN A 288 12.85 -11.51 -1.17
N ASN A 289 11.61 -11.55 -0.70
CA ASN A 289 10.79 -12.77 -0.78
C ASN A 289 10.47 -13.14 -2.24
N LEU A 290 10.19 -12.16 -3.10
CA LEU A 290 9.95 -12.40 -4.53
C LEU A 290 11.21 -12.94 -5.22
N ASP A 291 12.39 -12.45 -4.89
CA ASP A 291 13.66 -12.95 -5.44
C ASP A 291 13.92 -14.41 -5.05
N VAL A 292 13.57 -14.79 -3.81
CA VAL A 292 13.64 -16.18 -3.34
C VAL A 292 12.63 -17.07 -4.08
N GLU A 293 11.37 -16.63 -4.20
CA GLU A 293 10.33 -17.35 -4.96
C GLU A 293 10.72 -17.49 -6.44
N HIS A 294 11.29 -16.44 -7.04
CA HIS A 294 11.79 -16.50 -8.42
C HIS A 294 12.95 -17.48 -8.60
N LYS A 295 13.87 -17.58 -7.64
CA LYS A 295 14.94 -18.57 -7.67
C LYS A 295 14.39 -19.99 -7.54
N LEU A 296 13.51 -20.24 -6.56
CA LEU A 296 12.85 -21.53 -6.36
C LEU A 296 11.99 -21.93 -7.58
N ALA A 297 11.35 -20.97 -8.23
CA ALA A 297 10.55 -21.23 -9.45
C ALA A 297 11.41 -21.51 -10.68
N ARG A 298 12.74 -21.31 -10.66
CA ARG A 298 13.65 -21.46 -11.80
C ARG A 298 14.70 -22.55 -11.64
N THR A 299 14.83 -23.14 -10.47
CA THR A 299 15.76 -24.24 -10.19
C THR A 299 15.00 -25.54 -9.93
N ASP A 300 15.63 -26.67 -10.19
CA ASP A 300 15.18 -28.00 -9.76
C ASP A 300 15.58 -28.22 -8.31
N GLU A 301 14.62 -28.51 -7.44
CA GLU A 301 14.83 -28.63 -5.98
C GLU A 301 15.78 -29.77 -5.61
N LEU A 302 15.83 -30.84 -6.41
CA LEU A 302 16.65 -32.01 -6.15
C LEU A 302 18.11 -31.79 -6.53
N THR A 303 18.35 -31.26 -7.72
CA THR A 303 19.69 -31.19 -8.33
C THR A 303 20.34 -29.81 -8.20
N GLY A 304 19.54 -28.75 -7.90
CA GLY A 304 20.02 -27.37 -7.79
C GLY A 304 20.31 -26.68 -9.14
N ILE A 305 20.32 -27.41 -10.25
CA ILE A 305 20.45 -26.82 -11.60
C ILE A 305 19.16 -26.17 -12.07
N ALA A 306 19.15 -25.52 -13.24
CA ALA A 306 17.93 -24.95 -13.79
C ALA A 306 16.85 -26.02 -14.01
N ASN A 307 15.58 -25.63 -13.92
CA ASN A 307 14.44 -26.51 -14.19
C ASN A 307 13.91 -26.32 -15.61
N ARG A 308 12.92 -27.14 -16.00
CA ARG A 308 12.25 -27.10 -17.31
C ARG A 308 11.74 -25.70 -17.69
N ARG A 309 11.15 -24.96 -16.70
CA ARG A 309 10.64 -23.61 -16.93
C ARG A 309 11.74 -22.64 -17.33
N SER A 310 12.89 -22.75 -16.72
CA SER A 310 14.08 -21.95 -17.04
C SER A 310 14.64 -22.24 -18.40
N LEU A 311 14.64 -23.53 -18.83
CA LEU A 311 15.05 -23.91 -20.17
C LEU A 311 14.13 -23.32 -21.23
N ILE A 312 12.80 -23.42 -21.04
CA ILE A 312 11.80 -22.83 -21.95
C ILE A 312 11.98 -21.31 -22.04
N SER A 313 12.19 -20.65 -20.91
CA SER A 313 12.46 -19.20 -20.91
C SER A 313 13.72 -18.86 -21.68
N LYS A 314 14.78 -19.67 -21.56
CA LYS A 314 16.04 -19.45 -22.27
C LYS A 314 15.90 -19.72 -23.76
N LEU A 315 15.12 -20.71 -24.15
CA LEU A 315 14.81 -21.00 -25.56
C LEU A 315 14.09 -19.82 -26.23
N SER A 316 13.13 -19.20 -25.55
CA SER A 316 12.42 -18.05 -26.13
C SER A 316 13.34 -16.82 -26.32
N GLU A 317 14.41 -16.67 -25.51
CA GLU A 317 15.41 -15.62 -25.70
C GLU A 317 16.27 -15.83 -26.95
N ILE A 318 16.49 -17.10 -27.35
CA ILE A 318 17.39 -17.47 -28.45
C ILE A 318 16.64 -17.98 -29.69
N GLU A 319 15.32 -17.80 -29.78
CA GLU A 319 14.47 -18.32 -30.86
C GLU A 319 14.99 -17.96 -32.26
N ASN A 320 15.55 -16.76 -32.40
CA ASN A 320 16.09 -16.26 -33.67
C ASN A 320 17.63 -16.38 -33.80
N ASP A 321 18.30 -17.05 -32.87
CA ASP A 321 19.76 -17.15 -32.84
C ASP A 321 20.23 -18.56 -33.25
N THR A 322 20.60 -18.70 -34.51
CA THR A 322 21.08 -19.97 -35.12
C THR A 322 22.48 -20.38 -34.66
N SER A 323 23.13 -19.61 -33.77
CA SER A 323 24.43 -19.96 -33.19
C SER A 323 24.34 -20.99 -32.05
N TYR A 324 23.11 -21.33 -31.62
CA TYR A 324 22.89 -22.26 -30.52
C TYR A 324 22.59 -23.68 -30.99
N CYS A 325 23.06 -24.63 -30.18
CA CYS A 325 22.64 -26.06 -30.25
C CYS A 325 21.93 -26.43 -28.95
N MET A 326 20.96 -27.37 -29.11
CA MET A 326 20.30 -28.01 -27.95
C MET A 326 20.71 -29.47 -27.90
N LEU A 327 21.01 -29.93 -26.68
CA LEU A 327 21.19 -31.37 -26.38
C LEU A 327 20.06 -31.78 -25.44
N LEU A 328 19.38 -32.85 -25.74
CA LEU A 328 18.41 -33.50 -24.87
C LEU A 328 18.95 -34.84 -24.45
N LEU A 329 18.92 -35.12 -23.16
CA LEU A 329 19.54 -36.28 -22.54
C LEU A 329 18.51 -37.02 -21.69
N ASP A 330 18.52 -38.37 -21.78
CA ASP A 330 17.72 -39.28 -20.99
C ASP A 330 18.65 -40.35 -20.41
N LEU A 331 18.57 -40.60 -19.08
CA LEU A 331 19.42 -41.59 -18.43
C LEU A 331 18.91 -43.00 -18.67
N ASP A 332 19.73 -43.82 -19.32
CA ASP A 332 19.38 -45.20 -19.60
C ASP A 332 19.35 -46.03 -18.32
N SER A 333 18.36 -46.93 -18.15
CA SER A 333 18.19 -47.84 -17.00
C SER A 333 18.05 -47.16 -15.63
N PHE A 334 17.77 -45.83 -15.58
CA PHE A 334 17.56 -45.13 -14.31
C PHE A 334 16.38 -45.68 -13.49
N LYS A 335 15.31 -46.12 -14.18
CA LYS A 335 14.16 -46.77 -13.55
C LYS A 335 14.57 -48.04 -12.78
N GLU A 336 15.48 -48.86 -13.33
CA GLU A 336 15.96 -50.09 -12.66
C GLU A 336 16.66 -49.79 -11.34
N ILE A 337 17.34 -48.63 -11.24
CA ILE A 337 17.96 -48.19 -9.99
C ILE A 337 16.90 -47.83 -8.96
N ASN A 338 15.86 -47.08 -9.37
CA ASN A 338 14.71 -46.73 -8.51
C ASN A 338 14.01 -48.02 -8.01
N ASP A 339 13.75 -48.94 -8.92
CA ASP A 339 13.00 -50.16 -8.61
C ASP A 339 13.85 -51.08 -7.68
N SER A 340 15.18 -51.07 -7.79
CA SER A 340 16.11 -51.96 -7.02
C SER A 340 16.54 -51.36 -5.67
N TYR A 341 16.72 -50.01 -5.59
CA TYR A 341 17.35 -49.35 -4.43
C TYR A 341 16.47 -48.26 -3.82
N GLY A 342 15.29 -48.02 -4.38
CA GLY A 342 14.34 -46.98 -3.91
C GLY A 342 14.64 -45.60 -4.44
N HIS A 343 13.64 -44.71 -4.31
CA HIS A 343 13.68 -43.34 -4.84
C HIS A 343 14.78 -42.47 -4.24
N ASP A 344 15.11 -42.65 -2.95
CA ASP A 344 16.22 -41.92 -2.29
C ASP A 344 17.58 -42.20 -2.93
N ALA A 345 17.76 -43.42 -3.40
CA ALA A 345 18.96 -43.85 -4.14
C ALA A 345 18.98 -43.18 -5.54
N GLY A 346 17.86 -43.19 -6.27
CA GLY A 346 17.73 -42.50 -7.53
C GLY A 346 17.97 -41.01 -7.41
N ASP A 347 17.45 -40.39 -6.37
CA ASP A 347 17.69 -38.97 -6.07
C ASP A 347 19.15 -38.62 -5.89
N SER A 348 19.91 -39.54 -5.21
CA SER A 348 21.34 -39.39 -5.03
C SER A 348 22.11 -39.54 -6.35
N VAL A 349 21.64 -40.44 -7.23
CA VAL A 349 22.21 -40.62 -8.57
C VAL A 349 21.94 -39.35 -9.42
N LEU A 350 20.75 -38.81 -9.40
CA LEU A 350 20.42 -37.60 -10.16
C LEU A 350 21.27 -36.40 -9.74
N ARG A 351 21.51 -36.22 -8.44
CA ARG A 351 22.40 -35.15 -7.94
C ARG A 351 23.83 -35.34 -8.46
N GLU A 352 24.34 -36.56 -8.43
CA GLU A 352 25.68 -36.85 -8.92
C GLU A 352 25.80 -36.70 -10.44
N VAL A 353 24.80 -37.09 -11.20
CA VAL A 353 24.75 -36.89 -12.66
C VAL A 353 24.77 -35.40 -12.97
N ALA A 354 23.90 -34.62 -12.35
CA ALA A 354 23.85 -33.15 -12.53
C ALA A 354 25.22 -32.51 -12.25
N ARG A 355 25.86 -32.88 -11.13
CA ARG A 355 27.20 -32.40 -10.76
C ARG A 355 28.27 -32.76 -11.80
N ARG A 356 28.26 -33.98 -12.34
CA ARG A 356 29.19 -34.42 -13.41
C ARG A 356 28.97 -33.66 -14.71
N PHE A 357 27.71 -33.42 -15.08
CA PHE A 357 27.36 -32.66 -16.28
C PHE A 357 27.83 -31.20 -16.15
N GLU A 358 27.61 -30.56 -15.00
CA GLU A 358 28.12 -29.19 -14.74
C GLU A 358 29.64 -29.10 -14.86
N GLN A 359 30.37 -30.12 -14.39
CA GLN A 359 31.86 -30.14 -14.44
C GLN A 359 32.41 -30.27 -15.86
N VAL A 360 31.69 -30.94 -16.74
CA VAL A 360 32.11 -31.22 -18.13
C VAL A 360 31.70 -30.08 -19.09
N LEU A 361 30.60 -29.41 -18.77
CA LEU A 361 30.06 -28.37 -19.61
C LEU A 361 30.90 -27.08 -19.53
N PRO A 362 31.10 -26.37 -20.63
CA PRO A 362 31.76 -25.08 -20.62
C PRO A 362 30.85 -24.00 -19.96
N SER A 363 31.46 -22.91 -19.51
CA SER A 363 30.77 -21.83 -18.75
C SER A 363 29.63 -21.11 -19.51
N ASN A 364 29.62 -21.21 -20.84
CA ASN A 364 28.55 -20.66 -21.68
C ASN A 364 27.40 -21.64 -21.95
N ALA A 365 27.44 -22.85 -21.39
CA ALA A 365 26.36 -23.80 -21.49
C ALA A 365 25.31 -23.57 -20.39
N PHE A 366 24.05 -23.77 -20.74
CA PHE A 366 22.92 -23.73 -19.82
C PHE A 366 22.37 -25.14 -19.63
N LEU A 367 22.55 -25.69 -18.42
CA LEU A 367 22.09 -27.05 -18.04
C LEU A 367 20.78 -26.93 -17.25
N ALA A 368 19.79 -27.75 -17.59
CA ALA A 368 18.53 -27.86 -16.89
C ALA A 368 18.08 -29.30 -16.73
N ARG A 369 17.36 -29.61 -15.64
CA ARG A 369 16.61 -30.87 -15.50
C ARG A 369 15.16 -30.64 -15.93
N LEU A 370 14.65 -31.50 -16.81
CA LEU A 370 13.32 -31.36 -17.40
C LEU A 370 12.24 -32.11 -16.62
N GLY A 371 12.63 -33.17 -15.93
CA GLY A 371 11.78 -34.01 -15.08
C GLY A 371 12.28 -35.46 -15.10
N GLY A 372 12.02 -36.21 -14.02
CA GLY A 372 12.49 -37.59 -13.95
C GLY A 372 14.00 -37.69 -14.16
N ASP A 373 14.39 -38.40 -15.23
CA ASP A 373 15.77 -38.70 -15.68
C ASP A 373 16.20 -37.89 -16.92
N GLU A 374 15.40 -36.88 -17.30
CA GLU A 374 15.66 -36.06 -18.47
C GLU A 374 16.40 -34.77 -18.14
N PHE A 375 17.43 -34.45 -18.93
CA PHE A 375 18.22 -33.23 -18.85
C PHE A 375 18.26 -32.52 -20.21
N GLY A 376 18.34 -31.19 -20.18
CA GLY A 376 18.49 -30.36 -21.35
C GLY A 376 19.71 -29.45 -21.26
N VAL A 377 20.47 -29.29 -22.34
CA VAL A 377 21.60 -28.37 -22.42
C VAL A 377 21.41 -27.47 -23.62
N LEU A 378 21.50 -26.16 -23.40
CA LEU A 378 21.63 -25.16 -24.45
C LEU A 378 23.05 -24.62 -24.48
N ILE A 379 23.64 -24.55 -25.65
CA ILE A 379 24.98 -24.07 -25.80
C ILE A 379 25.16 -23.28 -27.09
N GLN A 380 25.88 -22.17 -26.99
CA GLN A 380 26.32 -21.42 -28.17
C GLN A 380 27.56 -22.09 -28.78
N ALA A 381 27.33 -22.88 -29.82
CA ALA A 381 28.35 -23.71 -30.47
C ALA A 381 27.87 -24.11 -31.87
N ASP A 382 28.80 -24.51 -32.73
CA ASP A 382 28.43 -25.23 -33.97
C ASP A 382 28.04 -26.70 -33.68
N PHE A 383 27.46 -27.38 -34.65
CA PHE A 383 26.98 -28.76 -34.48
C PHE A 383 28.11 -29.74 -34.14
N GLN A 384 29.34 -29.54 -34.69
CA GLN A 384 30.48 -30.41 -34.42
C GLN A 384 30.94 -30.26 -32.96
N GLN A 385 31.06 -29.03 -32.49
CA GLN A 385 31.39 -28.72 -31.08
C GLN A 385 30.35 -29.29 -30.12
N ALA A 386 29.04 -29.10 -30.43
CA ALA A 386 27.95 -29.65 -29.62
C ALA A 386 28.00 -31.18 -29.58
N SER A 387 28.34 -31.83 -30.68
CA SER A 387 28.53 -33.28 -30.76
C SER A 387 29.77 -33.78 -29.95
N GLU A 388 30.81 -33.01 -29.89
CA GLU A 388 31.98 -33.31 -29.04
C GLU A 388 31.60 -33.20 -27.56
N ILE A 389 30.79 -32.20 -27.21
CA ILE A 389 30.27 -31.99 -25.83
C ILE A 389 29.34 -33.14 -25.45
N SER A 390 28.48 -33.62 -26.36
CA SER A 390 27.62 -34.78 -26.08
C SER A 390 28.45 -36.02 -25.72
N LYS A 391 29.52 -36.30 -26.47
CA LYS A 391 30.44 -37.39 -26.14
C LYS A 391 31.12 -37.20 -24.77
N ARG A 392 31.50 -36.01 -24.44
CA ARG A 392 32.10 -35.72 -23.10
C ARG A 392 31.09 -35.93 -21.98
N LEU A 393 29.83 -35.55 -22.15
CA LEU A 393 28.73 -35.79 -21.21
C LEU A 393 28.52 -37.31 -21.02
N GLU A 394 28.48 -38.08 -22.09
CA GLU A 394 28.37 -39.55 -22.05
C GLU A 394 29.57 -40.17 -21.32
N LEU A 395 30.80 -39.75 -21.64
CA LEU A 395 32.02 -40.24 -20.99
C LEU A 395 32.05 -39.86 -19.51
N SER A 396 31.42 -38.79 -19.06
CA SER A 396 31.36 -38.41 -17.63
C SER A 396 30.58 -39.43 -16.78
N LEU A 397 29.71 -40.22 -17.43
CA LEU A 397 28.97 -41.30 -16.78
C LEU A 397 29.69 -42.68 -16.83
N ALA A 398 30.81 -42.80 -17.56
CA ALA A 398 31.54 -44.06 -17.67
C ALA A 398 32.11 -44.56 -16.32
N SER A 399 32.38 -43.63 -15.39
CA SER A 399 32.78 -43.98 -14.03
C SER A 399 31.52 -44.31 -13.19
N PRO A 400 31.55 -45.38 -12.38
CA PRO A 400 30.39 -45.80 -11.58
C PRO A 400 29.96 -44.71 -10.58
N ILE A 401 28.64 -44.65 -10.35
CA ILE A 401 28.04 -43.90 -9.25
C ILE A 401 27.76 -44.89 -8.12
N TYR A 402 28.22 -44.58 -6.90
CA TYR A 402 28.05 -45.48 -5.78
C TYR A 402 26.75 -45.24 -5.04
N VAL A 403 25.88 -46.25 -5.02
CA VAL A 403 24.63 -46.30 -4.25
C VAL A 403 24.82 -47.33 -3.13
N ASN A 404 24.76 -46.92 -1.88
CA ASN A 404 25.00 -47.82 -0.72
C ASN A 404 26.31 -48.62 -0.84
N GLN A 405 27.38 -47.97 -1.34
CA GLN A 405 28.69 -48.57 -1.61
C GLN A 405 28.70 -49.59 -2.79
N ILE A 406 27.60 -49.78 -3.51
CA ILE A 406 27.51 -50.64 -4.67
C ILE A 406 27.68 -49.79 -5.93
N PRO A 407 28.63 -50.12 -6.82
CA PRO A 407 28.85 -49.35 -8.04
C PRO A 407 27.70 -49.56 -9.02
N GLN A 408 27.11 -48.46 -9.47
CA GLN A 408 26.09 -48.44 -10.53
C GLN A 408 26.69 -47.82 -11.78
N TYR A 409 26.48 -48.46 -12.93
CA TYR A 409 26.91 -47.97 -14.22
C TYR A 409 25.69 -47.44 -14.99
N LEU A 410 25.79 -46.19 -15.39
CA LEU A 410 24.78 -45.49 -16.10
C LEU A 410 25.29 -45.03 -17.47
N SER A 411 24.42 -44.93 -18.44
CA SER A 411 24.67 -44.23 -19.68
C SER A 411 23.54 -43.20 -19.93
N ALA A 412 23.71 -42.38 -20.91
CA ALA A 412 22.66 -41.43 -21.32
C ALA A 412 22.50 -41.47 -22.84
N SER A 413 21.26 -41.51 -23.31
CA SER A 413 20.94 -41.32 -24.68
C SER A 413 20.83 -39.82 -24.97
N ILE A 414 21.61 -39.31 -25.92
CA ILE A 414 21.74 -37.85 -26.14
C ILE A 414 21.36 -37.52 -27.59
N GLY A 415 20.37 -36.65 -27.75
CA GLY A 415 20.01 -36.03 -29.04
C GLY A 415 20.66 -34.65 -29.15
N VAL A 416 21.30 -34.36 -30.28
CA VAL A 416 21.94 -33.07 -30.55
C VAL A 416 21.28 -32.44 -31.76
N VAL A 417 20.81 -31.18 -31.64
CA VAL A 417 20.18 -30.45 -32.73
C VAL A 417 20.69 -29.00 -32.76
N LYS A 418 20.93 -28.48 -33.93
CA LYS A 418 21.26 -27.08 -34.16
C LYS A 418 19.97 -26.24 -34.24
N ASN A 419 19.95 -25.07 -33.62
CA ASN A 419 18.82 -24.16 -33.77
C ASN A 419 18.71 -23.66 -35.23
N THR A 420 17.53 -23.86 -35.80
CA THR A 420 17.16 -23.35 -37.12
C THR A 420 15.82 -22.64 -37.01
N LEU A 421 15.59 -21.62 -37.83
CA LEU A 421 14.40 -20.75 -37.73
C LEU A 421 13.06 -21.49 -38.07
N GLU A 422 13.11 -22.73 -38.53
CA GLU A 422 11.94 -23.43 -39.06
C GLU A 422 11.50 -24.64 -38.19
N VAL A 423 12.20 -24.94 -37.09
CA VAL A 423 12.00 -26.19 -36.33
C VAL A 423 11.79 -25.91 -34.86
N ASP A 424 10.79 -26.55 -34.26
CA ASP A 424 10.68 -26.63 -32.78
C ASP A 424 11.90 -27.39 -32.24
N LEU A 425 12.79 -26.66 -31.56
CA LEU A 425 14.08 -27.17 -31.12
C LEU A 425 13.94 -28.28 -30.08
N ILE A 426 12.91 -28.22 -29.22
CA ILE A 426 12.64 -29.27 -28.23
C ILE A 426 12.19 -30.54 -28.93
N GLN A 427 11.22 -30.44 -29.84
CA GLN A 427 10.70 -31.60 -30.56
C GLN A 427 11.81 -32.28 -31.41
N ALA A 428 12.61 -31.49 -32.10
CA ALA A 428 13.71 -32.03 -32.89
C ALA A 428 14.78 -32.72 -32.04
N ALA A 429 15.08 -32.16 -30.85
CA ALA A 429 16.03 -32.76 -29.91
C ALA A 429 15.49 -34.07 -29.33
N ASP A 430 14.19 -34.13 -29.04
CA ASP A 430 13.51 -35.34 -28.58
C ASP A 430 13.58 -36.47 -29.63
N GLU A 431 13.26 -36.14 -30.89
CA GLU A 431 13.36 -37.11 -32.00
C GLU A 431 14.81 -37.61 -32.18
N ALA A 432 15.80 -36.74 -32.05
CA ALA A 432 17.19 -37.13 -32.15
C ALA A 432 17.63 -38.03 -30.98
N MET A 433 17.18 -37.71 -29.76
CA MET A 433 17.44 -38.51 -28.54
C MET A 433 16.80 -39.90 -28.65
N TYR A 434 15.53 -39.97 -29.13
CA TYR A 434 14.84 -41.23 -29.32
C TYR A 434 15.55 -42.12 -30.33
N LYS A 435 16.07 -41.57 -31.45
CA LYS A 435 16.90 -42.30 -32.41
C LYS A 435 18.18 -42.85 -31.78
N ALA A 436 18.85 -42.03 -30.94
CA ALA A 436 20.03 -42.45 -30.21
C ALA A 436 19.72 -43.62 -29.24
N LYS A 437 18.57 -43.56 -28.55
CA LYS A 437 18.08 -44.59 -27.63
C LYS A 437 17.75 -45.90 -28.35
N SER A 438 17.17 -45.81 -29.56
CA SER A 438 16.76 -46.96 -30.36
C SER A 438 17.93 -47.68 -31.07
N ALA A 439 19.10 -47.03 -31.15
CA ALA A 439 20.30 -47.57 -31.79
C ALA A 439 21.22 -48.32 -30.81
N ARG A 440 20.88 -48.38 -29.57
CA ARG A 440 21.53 -49.11 -28.48
C ARG A 440 20.80 -50.39 -28.15
#